data_b25d76d92d85dc2ee32e85f9cd8b1183
#
_entry.id   b25d76d92d85dc2ee32e85f9cd8b1183
#
_cell.length_a   1.000
_cell.length_b   1.000
_cell.length_c   1.000
_cell.angle_alpha   90.00
_cell.angle_beta   90.00
_cell.angle_gamma   90.00
#
_symmetry.space_group_name_H-M   'P 1'
#
loop_
_entity.id
_entity.type
_entity.pdbx_description
1 polymer ?
#
loop_
_entity_poly.entity_id
_entity_poly.type
_entity_poly.pdbx_seq_one_letter_code
_entity_poly.pdbx_strand_id
1 'polypeptide(L)'
;MQSHDLIHPGDGVTLANWQSDAHVHWSFQHVDEIVPTTTIPASPAPAVLPAFPMPLGDVPVTLADDHTVTASWVMDASDTDGWAVWRGGQLLAEHYPRGMQPGTRHLLMSVSKSLVGMTAGILAERGVLDVHRTLESYIPSLAGRGYGGATVRDLLDMRSGIRFSEEYLDPNAEVRVLEQVIGWAPRTIPDLPTTMYDFLASLEAKGPHGGPFEYRSGETDMLGWVLEAAAGAPLPSMLADLLWQPMGAEFDAYIGVDSVGAGMYDGGVCATLRDLVRFGVLLLQDGVSAHGVQVLPASWVADTWHGGPDSAEAFAASPS
;
A
#
# COMPACT_ATOMS: atom_id res chain seq x y z
N MET A 1 -41.50 25.02 -6.64
CA MET A 1 -40.41 24.15 -7.11
C MET A 1 -39.27 24.30 -6.13
N GLN A 2 -39.19 23.41 -5.14
CA GLN A 2 -38.08 23.42 -4.18
C GLN A 2 -36.87 22.88 -4.90
N SER A 3 -35.79 23.67 -5.02
CA SER A 3 -34.47 23.21 -5.42
C SER A 3 -34.04 22.19 -4.35
N HIS A 4 -34.03 20.92 -4.70
CA HIS A 4 -33.22 19.96 -3.97
C HIS A 4 -31.77 20.39 -4.25
N ASP A 5 -31.17 21.09 -3.30
CA ASP A 5 -29.71 21.24 -3.24
C ASP A 5 -29.17 19.82 -3.25
N LEU A 6 -28.54 19.44 -4.36
CA LEU A 6 -27.83 18.18 -4.47
C LEU A 6 -26.65 18.30 -3.50
N ILE A 7 -26.76 17.64 -2.35
CA ILE A 7 -25.65 17.51 -1.40
C ILE A 7 -24.53 16.80 -2.16
N HIS A 8 -23.40 17.49 -2.36
CA HIS A 8 -22.24 16.89 -2.97
C HIS A 8 -21.72 15.78 -2.05
N PRO A 9 -21.36 14.58 -2.53
CA PRO A 9 -20.89 13.48 -1.66
C PRO A 9 -19.71 13.85 -0.75
N GLY A 10 -18.88 14.82 -1.14
CA GLY A 10 -17.81 15.38 -0.32
C GLY A 10 -18.20 16.47 0.68
N ASP A 11 -19.47 16.90 0.69
CA ASP A 11 -19.93 17.91 1.64
C ASP A 11 -19.81 17.40 3.08
N GLY A 12 -19.09 18.15 3.91
CA GLY A 12 -18.87 17.82 5.31
C GLY A 12 -17.71 16.84 5.58
N VAL A 13 -16.95 16.40 4.56
CA VAL A 13 -15.72 15.64 4.74
C VAL A 13 -14.61 16.54 5.31
N THR A 14 -13.94 16.05 6.33
CA THR A 14 -12.84 16.73 7.04
C THR A 14 -11.78 15.70 7.41
N LEU A 15 -10.59 16.14 7.81
CA LEU A 15 -9.54 15.25 8.36
C LEU A 15 -10.00 14.43 9.57
N ALA A 16 -11.05 14.87 10.28
CA ALA A 16 -11.55 14.16 11.46
C ALA A 16 -12.50 13.00 11.12
N ASN A 17 -13.09 12.98 9.91
CA ASN A 17 -14.15 12.03 9.58
C ASN A 17 -14.03 11.34 8.21
N TRP A 18 -13.01 11.66 7.42
CA TRP A 18 -12.88 11.14 6.06
C TRP A 18 -12.77 9.60 5.98
N GLN A 19 -12.31 8.95 7.06
CA GLN A 19 -12.24 7.49 7.19
C GLN A 19 -13.48 6.86 7.85
N SER A 20 -14.53 7.64 8.12
CA SER A 20 -15.76 7.10 8.71
C SER A 20 -16.62 6.41 7.65
N ASP A 21 -17.44 5.44 8.09
CA ASP A 21 -18.35 4.68 7.23
C ASP A 21 -19.23 5.58 6.33
N ALA A 22 -19.62 6.76 6.84
CA ALA A 22 -20.46 7.69 6.10
C ALA A 22 -19.75 8.35 4.90
N HIS A 23 -18.41 8.40 4.91
CA HIS A 23 -17.61 9.15 3.93
C HIS A 23 -16.62 8.29 3.16
N VAL A 24 -16.27 7.10 3.66
CA VAL A 24 -15.17 6.28 3.14
C VAL A 24 -15.25 6.01 1.65
N HIS A 25 -16.42 5.74 1.09
CA HIS A 25 -16.61 5.48 -0.33
C HIS A 25 -16.27 6.69 -1.21
N TRP A 26 -16.59 7.89 -0.74
CA TRP A 26 -16.22 9.11 -1.46
C TRP A 26 -14.76 9.47 -1.21
N SER A 27 -14.35 9.53 0.03
CA SER A 27 -13.02 10.02 0.42
C SER A 27 -11.88 9.15 -0.11
N PHE A 28 -12.07 7.83 -0.19
CA PHE A 28 -11.06 6.93 -0.75
C PHE A 28 -10.87 7.07 -2.26
N GLN A 29 -11.85 7.68 -2.94
CA GLN A 29 -11.76 8.04 -4.35
C GLN A 29 -11.26 9.48 -4.59
N HIS A 30 -11.11 10.30 -3.51
CA HIS A 30 -10.80 11.74 -3.57
C HIS A 30 -9.76 12.16 -2.52
N VAL A 31 -8.78 11.30 -2.25
CA VAL A 31 -7.73 11.57 -1.22
C VAL A 31 -6.94 12.83 -1.56
N ASP A 32 -6.73 13.12 -2.84
CA ASP A 32 -6.05 14.32 -3.34
C ASP A 32 -6.83 15.63 -3.09
N GLU A 33 -8.10 15.55 -2.71
CA GLU A 33 -8.88 16.70 -2.25
C GLU A 33 -8.81 16.90 -0.73
N ILE A 34 -8.29 15.91 0.02
CA ILE A 34 -8.28 15.88 1.49
C ILE A 34 -6.89 16.15 2.06
N VAL A 35 -5.85 15.54 1.45
CA VAL A 35 -4.46 15.61 1.92
C VAL A 35 -3.50 15.95 0.77
N PRO A 36 -2.33 16.53 1.04
CA PRO A 36 -1.30 16.74 0.02
C PRO A 36 -0.87 15.42 -0.61
N THR A 37 -0.66 15.43 -1.93
CA THR A 37 -0.27 14.24 -2.69
C THR A 37 0.86 14.52 -3.67
N THR A 38 1.57 13.46 -4.07
CA THR A 38 2.56 13.48 -5.14
C THR A 38 2.17 12.48 -6.23
N THR A 39 2.23 12.89 -7.49
CA THR A 39 1.89 12.05 -8.64
C THR A 39 2.96 10.99 -8.91
N ILE A 40 2.51 9.80 -9.28
CA ILE A 40 3.30 8.70 -9.83
C ILE A 40 2.86 8.53 -11.29
N PRO A 41 3.63 9.05 -12.27
CA PRO A 41 3.21 9.12 -13.67
C PRO A 41 2.96 7.75 -14.30
N ALA A 42 1.92 7.68 -15.14
CA ALA A 42 1.57 6.52 -15.95
C ALA A 42 2.62 6.19 -17.03
N SER A 43 2.47 5.02 -17.63
CA SER A 43 3.28 4.63 -18.78
C SER A 43 2.88 5.45 -20.04
N PRO A 44 3.86 5.93 -20.81
CA PRO A 44 3.57 6.55 -22.11
C PRO A 44 3.03 5.54 -23.13
N ALA A 45 3.12 4.24 -22.83
CA ALA A 45 2.62 3.14 -23.65
C ALA A 45 1.91 2.12 -22.73
N PRO A 46 0.63 2.34 -22.37
CA PRO A 46 -0.10 1.46 -21.47
C PRO A 46 -0.23 0.03 -21.99
N ALA A 47 -0.08 -0.95 -21.07
CA ALA A 47 -0.29 -2.35 -21.39
C ALA A 47 -1.78 -2.63 -21.61
N VAL A 48 -2.09 -3.21 -22.76
CA VAL A 48 -3.44 -3.66 -23.05
C VAL A 48 -3.80 -4.86 -22.17
N LEU A 49 -4.95 -4.81 -21.52
CA LEU A 49 -5.55 -5.95 -20.83
C LEU A 49 -6.59 -6.58 -21.78
N PRO A 50 -6.30 -7.69 -22.45
CA PRO A 50 -7.28 -8.33 -23.33
C PRO A 50 -8.55 -8.68 -22.55
N ALA A 51 -9.70 -8.24 -23.01
CA ALA A 51 -10.96 -8.47 -22.32
C ALA A 51 -11.76 -9.62 -22.98
N PHE A 52 -12.30 -10.50 -22.14
CA PHE A 52 -13.26 -11.54 -22.50
C PHE A 52 -14.38 -11.56 -21.46
N PRO A 53 -15.34 -10.61 -21.52
CA PRO A 53 -16.34 -10.42 -20.48
C PRO A 53 -17.21 -11.65 -20.26
N MET A 54 -17.34 -12.06 -19.00
CA MET A 54 -18.19 -13.14 -18.52
C MET A 54 -19.14 -12.64 -17.43
N PRO A 55 -20.36 -13.18 -17.29
CA PRO A 55 -21.32 -12.77 -16.26
C PRO A 55 -20.95 -13.36 -14.88
N LEU A 56 -19.75 -13.03 -14.38
CA LEU A 56 -19.23 -13.59 -13.12
C LEU A 56 -19.98 -13.08 -11.89
N GLY A 57 -20.71 -11.97 -12.01
CA GLY A 57 -21.57 -11.47 -10.93
C GLY A 57 -22.68 -12.43 -10.53
N ASP A 58 -23.14 -13.29 -11.47
CA ASP A 58 -24.22 -14.26 -11.25
C ASP A 58 -23.72 -15.60 -10.70
N VAL A 59 -22.41 -15.79 -10.55
CA VAL A 59 -21.83 -17.04 -10.02
C VAL A 59 -22.34 -17.27 -8.59
N PRO A 60 -22.87 -18.49 -8.28
CA PRO A 60 -23.32 -18.82 -6.95
C PRO A 60 -22.14 -18.93 -5.98
N VAL A 61 -22.31 -18.34 -4.80
CA VAL A 61 -21.37 -18.38 -3.67
C VAL A 61 -22.10 -18.95 -2.46
N THR A 62 -21.57 -19.99 -1.85
CA THR A 62 -22.10 -20.51 -0.59
C THR A 62 -21.42 -19.83 0.59
N LEU A 63 -22.19 -19.19 1.43
CA LEU A 63 -21.74 -18.52 2.64
C LEU A 63 -21.46 -19.52 3.77
N ALA A 64 -20.84 -19.07 4.86
CA ALA A 64 -20.49 -19.91 6.01
C ALA A 64 -21.71 -20.50 6.75
N ASP A 65 -22.91 -19.93 6.56
CA ASP A 65 -24.18 -20.38 7.12
C ASP A 65 -24.99 -21.27 6.14
N ASP A 66 -24.33 -21.78 5.09
CA ASP A 66 -24.90 -22.63 4.02
C ASP A 66 -25.91 -21.91 3.08
N HIS A 67 -26.14 -20.61 3.23
CA HIS A 67 -26.94 -19.87 2.25
C HIS A 67 -26.17 -19.68 0.94
N THR A 68 -26.87 -19.81 -0.18
CA THR A 68 -26.30 -19.54 -1.51
C THR A 68 -26.83 -18.21 -2.04
N VAL A 69 -25.89 -17.33 -2.40
CA VAL A 69 -26.12 -15.99 -2.96
C VAL A 69 -25.34 -15.83 -4.24
N THR A 70 -25.45 -14.68 -4.94
CA THR A 70 -24.61 -14.38 -6.10
C THR A 70 -23.32 -13.69 -5.69
N ALA A 71 -22.28 -13.76 -6.52
CA ALA A 71 -21.05 -13.01 -6.30
C ALA A 71 -21.32 -11.49 -6.21
N SER A 72 -22.21 -10.95 -7.05
CA SER A 72 -22.63 -9.53 -6.97
C SER A 72 -23.24 -9.21 -5.61
N TRP A 73 -24.09 -10.09 -5.08
CA TRP A 73 -24.65 -9.87 -3.74
C TRP A 73 -23.56 -9.79 -2.65
N VAL A 74 -22.56 -10.67 -2.73
CA VAL A 74 -21.42 -10.62 -1.77
C VAL A 74 -20.70 -9.29 -1.87
N MET A 75 -20.39 -8.83 -3.08
CA MET A 75 -19.68 -7.56 -3.31
C MET A 75 -20.50 -6.37 -2.80
N ASP A 76 -21.81 -6.36 -3.02
CA ASP A 76 -22.70 -5.31 -2.51
C ASP A 76 -22.79 -5.35 -0.99
N ALA A 77 -22.93 -6.53 -0.39
CA ALA A 77 -23.05 -6.72 1.05
C ALA A 77 -21.73 -6.44 1.81
N SER A 78 -20.59 -6.51 1.14
CA SER A 78 -19.26 -6.14 1.70
C SER A 78 -18.83 -4.72 1.34
N ASP A 79 -19.74 -3.88 0.87
CA ASP A 79 -19.48 -2.48 0.51
C ASP A 79 -18.29 -2.28 -0.46
N THR A 80 -18.11 -3.23 -1.39
CA THR A 80 -17.02 -3.20 -2.37
C THR A 80 -17.19 -2.05 -3.36
N ASP A 81 -16.18 -1.21 -3.54
CA ASP A 81 -16.18 -0.09 -4.48
C ASP A 81 -15.76 -0.47 -5.89
N GLY A 82 -15.03 -1.56 -6.05
CA GLY A 82 -14.65 -2.06 -7.36
C GLY A 82 -14.07 -3.47 -7.27
N TRP A 83 -14.34 -4.29 -8.29
CA TRP A 83 -13.72 -5.61 -8.40
C TRP A 83 -13.46 -5.99 -9.84
N ALA A 84 -12.43 -6.80 -10.06
CA ALA A 84 -12.06 -7.33 -11.34
C ALA A 84 -11.60 -8.78 -11.24
N VAL A 85 -11.73 -9.53 -12.31
CA VAL A 85 -11.26 -10.92 -12.41
C VAL A 85 -10.36 -11.07 -13.62
N TRP A 86 -9.10 -11.41 -13.36
CA TRP A 86 -8.12 -11.76 -14.38
C TRP A 86 -7.83 -13.25 -14.34
N ARG A 87 -7.90 -13.92 -15.49
CA ARG A 87 -7.58 -15.34 -15.61
C ARG A 87 -7.15 -15.70 -17.04
N GLY A 88 -6.12 -16.52 -17.17
CA GLY A 88 -5.67 -17.07 -18.44
C GLY A 88 -5.25 -16.01 -19.47
N GLY A 89 -4.69 -14.87 -19.01
CA GLY A 89 -4.27 -13.76 -19.88
C GLY A 89 -5.40 -12.83 -20.30
N GLN A 90 -6.57 -12.91 -19.66
CA GLN A 90 -7.75 -12.11 -20.02
C GLN A 90 -8.45 -11.51 -18.81
N LEU A 91 -8.97 -10.30 -18.98
CA LEU A 91 -9.88 -9.63 -18.03
C LEU A 91 -11.30 -10.18 -18.28
N LEU A 92 -11.79 -11.00 -17.35
CA LEU A 92 -13.09 -11.68 -17.48
C LEU A 92 -14.26 -10.86 -16.94
N ALA A 93 -14.00 -10.02 -15.94
CA ALA A 93 -15.00 -9.12 -15.38
C ALA A 93 -14.31 -7.91 -14.75
N GLU A 94 -14.98 -6.79 -14.79
CA GLU A 94 -14.69 -5.58 -14.01
C GLU A 94 -16.01 -4.89 -13.67
N HIS A 95 -16.11 -4.35 -12.48
CA HIS A 95 -17.33 -3.70 -12.01
C HIS A 95 -16.97 -2.51 -11.13
N TYR A 96 -17.69 -1.41 -11.26
CA TYR A 96 -17.44 -0.12 -10.65
C TYR A 96 -18.71 0.45 -10.02
N PRO A 97 -19.15 -0.06 -8.86
CA PRO A 97 -20.31 0.49 -8.16
C PRO A 97 -20.01 1.85 -7.54
N ARG A 98 -21.04 2.49 -6.97
CA ARG A 98 -20.95 3.72 -6.17
C ARG A 98 -20.26 4.90 -6.86
N GLY A 99 -20.47 5.05 -8.18
CA GLY A 99 -19.92 6.16 -8.96
C GLY A 99 -18.47 6.01 -9.42
N MET A 100 -17.77 4.96 -8.98
CA MET A 100 -16.44 4.64 -9.46
C MET A 100 -16.43 4.43 -10.98
N GLN A 101 -15.34 4.77 -11.64
CA GLN A 101 -15.11 4.64 -13.08
C GLN A 101 -13.76 3.94 -13.32
N PRO A 102 -13.49 3.41 -14.53
CA PRO A 102 -12.19 2.79 -14.85
C PRO A 102 -10.96 3.66 -14.55
N GLY A 103 -11.09 4.98 -14.67
CA GLY A 103 -10.03 5.94 -14.36
C GLY A 103 -10.03 6.47 -12.93
N THR A 104 -10.96 6.06 -12.08
CA THR A 104 -11.02 6.48 -10.68
C THR A 104 -9.87 5.85 -9.90
N ARG A 105 -9.06 6.69 -9.27
CA ARG A 105 -8.01 6.26 -8.35
C ARG A 105 -8.63 6.06 -6.97
N HIS A 106 -8.42 4.92 -6.40
CA HIS A 106 -8.92 4.54 -5.09
C HIS A 106 -7.75 4.33 -4.15
N LEU A 107 -7.88 4.74 -2.88
CA LEU A 107 -6.88 4.50 -1.85
C LEU A 107 -6.67 2.99 -1.66
N LEU A 108 -5.43 2.57 -1.74
CA LEU A 108 -5.05 1.16 -1.68
C LEU A 108 -4.82 0.65 -0.26
N MET A 109 -4.73 1.55 0.71
CA MET A 109 -4.33 1.18 2.06
C MET A 109 -3.11 0.25 2.01
N SER A 110 -3.07 -0.81 2.77
CA SER A 110 -1.89 -1.68 2.90
C SER A 110 -1.46 -2.44 1.64
N VAL A 111 -2.22 -2.41 0.55
CA VAL A 111 -1.72 -2.88 -0.75
C VAL A 111 -0.55 -2.02 -1.23
N SER A 112 -0.45 -0.76 -0.78
CA SER A 112 0.71 0.12 -1.01
C SER A 112 2.03 -0.53 -0.59
N LYS A 113 2.02 -1.30 0.52
CA LYS A 113 3.20 -2.02 1.01
C LYS A 113 3.77 -2.99 -0.02
N SER A 114 2.91 -3.62 -0.82
CA SER A 114 3.32 -4.52 -1.88
C SER A 114 4.09 -3.79 -2.99
N LEU A 115 3.67 -2.58 -3.37
CA LEU A 115 4.38 -1.75 -4.35
C LEU A 115 5.77 -1.36 -3.85
N VAL A 116 5.88 -0.96 -2.58
CA VAL A 116 7.15 -0.61 -1.94
C VAL A 116 8.07 -1.83 -1.85
N GLY A 117 7.56 -2.97 -1.39
CA GLY A 117 8.30 -4.23 -1.29
C GLY A 117 8.82 -4.73 -2.64
N MET A 118 8.04 -4.59 -3.72
CA MET A 118 8.48 -4.96 -5.07
C MET A 118 9.55 -3.98 -5.60
N THR A 119 9.44 -2.68 -5.28
CA THR A 119 10.48 -1.70 -5.61
C THR A 119 11.79 -2.00 -4.89
N ALA A 120 11.74 -2.44 -3.62
CA ALA A 120 12.92 -2.91 -2.90
C ALA A 120 13.60 -4.07 -3.65
N GLY A 121 12.82 -5.02 -4.17
CA GLY A 121 13.34 -6.13 -4.99
C GLY A 121 14.07 -5.68 -6.25
N ILE A 122 13.54 -4.69 -6.95
CA ILE A 122 14.19 -4.11 -8.14
C ILE A 122 15.53 -3.46 -7.76
N LEU A 123 15.55 -2.70 -6.65
CA LEU A 123 16.79 -2.07 -6.19
C LEU A 123 17.83 -3.08 -5.69
N ALA A 124 17.37 -4.17 -5.06
CA ALA A 124 18.26 -5.26 -4.64
C ALA A 124 18.91 -5.97 -5.84
N GLU A 125 18.15 -6.30 -6.88
CA GLU A 125 18.67 -6.90 -8.12
C GLU A 125 19.69 -5.99 -8.82
N ARG A 126 19.47 -4.68 -8.74
CA ARG A 126 20.41 -3.68 -9.31
C ARG A 126 21.65 -3.44 -8.43
N GLY A 127 21.78 -4.11 -7.29
CA GLY A 127 22.88 -3.91 -6.34
C GLY A 127 22.89 -2.55 -5.63
N VAL A 128 21.78 -1.80 -5.69
CA VAL A 128 21.61 -0.51 -4.98
C VAL A 128 21.23 -0.76 -3.52
N LEU A 129 20.43 -1.80 -3.26
CA LEU A 129 19.98 -2.21 -1.94
C LEU A 129 20.57 -3.58 -1.57
N ASP A 130 21.15 -3.70 -0.40
CA ASP A 130 21.51 -4.98 0.20
C ASP A 130 20.60 -5.24 1.41
N VAL A 131 19.72 -6.22 1.31
CA VAL A 131 18.70 -6.51 2.33
C VAL A 131 19.27 -7.02 3.65
N HIS A 132 20.54 -7.44 3.67
CA HIS A 132 21.22 -7.93 4.88
C HIS A 132 22.00 -6.83 5.62
N ARG A 133 22.09 -5.64 5.05
CA ARG A 133 22.71 -4.51 5.74
C ARG A 133 21.77 -3.89 6.75
N THR A 134 22.36 -3.34 7.82
CA THR A 134 21.62 -2.61 8.85
C THR A 134 21.09 -1.26 8.33
N LEU A 135 19.97 -0.81 8.88
CA LEU A 135 19.33 0.44 8.47
C LEU A 135 20.23 1.65 8.70
N GLU A 136 21.00 1.66 9.80
CA GLU A 136 21.98 2.73 10.09
C GLU A 136 23.09 2.84 9.04
N SER A 137 23.34 1.79 8.26
CA SER A 137 24.30 1.86 7.16
C SER A 137 23.78 2.67 5.97
N TYR A 138 22.48 2.85 5.84
CA TYR A 138 21.82 3.71 4.86
C TYR A 138 21.45 5.07 5.46
N ILE A 139 21.02 5.08 6.73
CA ILE A 139 20.56 6.26 7.47
C ILE A 139 21.36 6.37 8.76
N PRO A 140 22.57 7.00 8.74
CA PRO A 140 23.49 7.06 9.90
C PRO A 140 22.88 7.65 11.17
N SER A 141 21.84 8.49 11.04
CA SER A 141 21.15 9.09 12.19
C SER A 141 20.34 8.08 13.01
N LEU A 142 20.14 6.85 12.52
CA LEU A 142 19.50 5.77 13.26
C LEU A 142 20.45 5.03 14.21
N ALA A 143 21.75 5.27 14.14
CA ALA A 143 22.73 4.63 15.02
C ALA A 143 22.37 4.88 16.49
N GLY A 144 22.25 3.79 17.27
CA GLY A 144 21.86 3.83 18.68
C GLY A 144 20.37 4.14 18.94
N ARG A 145 19.53 4.19 17.91
CA ARG A 145 18.07 4.32 18.02
C ARG A 145 17.39 2.95 17.86
N GLY A 146 16.08 2.88 18.09
CA GLY A 146 15.33 1.66 18.06
C GLY A 146 15.49 0.83 16.78
N TYR A 147 15.55 1.46 15.62
CA TYR A 147 15.73 0.80 14.32
C TYR A 147 17.20 0.52 13.94
N GLY A 148 18.20 1.11 14.63
CA GLY A 148 19.58 1.17 14.13
C GLY A 148 20.19 -0.19 13.75
N GLY A 149 20.06 -1.19 14.59
CA GLY A 149 20.60 -2.54 14.36
C GLY A 149 19.75 -3.46 13.48
N ALA A 150 18.51 -3.07 13.14
CA ALA A 150 17.66 -3.86 12.25
C ALA A 150 18.23 -3.89 10.84
N THR A 151 18.02 -4.98 10.12
CA THR A 151 18.35 -5.10 8.71
C THR A 151 17.16 -4.69 7.83
N VAL A 152 17.42 -4.42 6.55
CA VAL A 152 16.34 -4.18 5.58
C VAL A 152 15.42 -5.41 5.48
N ARG A 153 15.98 -6.62 5.61
CA ARG A 153 15.19 -7.85 5.62
C ARG A 153 14.23 -7.92 6.82
N ASP A 154 14.63 -7.44 7.99
CA ASP A 154 13.76 -7.37 9.16
C ASP A 154 12.54 -6.47 8.93
N LEU A 155 12.68 -5.38 8.17
CA LEU A 155 11.54 -4.53 7.75
C LEU A 155 10.62 -5.27 6.76
N LEU A 156 11.20 -5.89 5.72
CA LEU A 156 10.44 -6.63 4.71
C LEU A 156 9.63 -7.78 5.30
N ASP A 157 10.16 -8.43 6.31
CA ASP A 157 9.52 -9.55 7.00
C ASP A 157 8.69 -9.11 8.22
N MET A 158 8.58 -7.80 8.50
CA MET A 158 7.90 -7.24 9.68
C MET A 158 8.40 -7.85 11.00
N ARG A 159 9.73 -7.89 11.16
CA ARG A 159 10.44 -8.53 12.29
C ARG A 159 11.43 -7.59 12.98
N SER A 160 11.28 -6.28 12.80
CA SER A 160 12.23 -5.30 13.37
C SER A 160 12.22 -5.26 14.90
N GLY A 161 11.20 -5.77 15.56
CA GLY A 161 11.09 -5.73 17.02
C GLY A 161 10.83 -4.33 17.60
N ILE A 162 10.41 -3.38 16.78
CA ILE A 162 10.05 -2.01 17.19
C ILE A 162 8.72 -2.01 17.95
N ARG A 163 8.58 -1.09 18.90
CA ARG A 163 7.31 -0.78 19.54
C ARG A 163 6.47 0.03 18.56
N PHE A 164 5.46 -0.59 17.98
CA PHE A 164 4.48 0.04 17.12
C PHE A 164 3.18 -0.74 17.21
N SER A 165 2.13 -0.11 17.71
CA SER A 165 0.80 -0.70 17.86
C SER A 165 -0.08 -0.39 16.66
N GLU A 166 -0.75 -1.42 16.12
CA GLU A 166 -1.78 -1.34 15.09
C GLU A 166 -3.20 -1.35 15.72
N GLU A 167 -3.35 -0.99 17.00
CA GLU A 167 -4.65 -0.94 17.65
C GLU A 167 -5.42 0.31 17.18
N TYR A 168 -6.20 0.15 16.12
CA TYR A 168 -6.91 1.27 15.47
C TYR A 168 -8.00 1.92 16.33
N LEU A 169 -8.44 1.28 17.40
CA LEU A 169 -9.42 1.83 18.33
C LEU A 169 -8.76 2.60 19.50
N ASP A 170 -7.47 2.44 19.71
CA ASP A 170 -6.71 3.23 20.70
C ASP A 170 -6.16 4.50 20.04
N PRO A 171 -6.63 5.70 20.43
CA PRO A 171 -6.15 6.96 19.85
C PRO A 171 -4.68 7.27 20.16
N ASN A 172 -4.05 6.55 21.10
CA ASN A 172 -2.65 6.69 21.45
C ASN A 172 -1.75 5.62 20.80
N ALA A 173 -2.33 4.67 20.06
CA ALA A 173 -1.53 3.69 19.31
C ALA A 173 -0.64 4.40 18.29
N GLU A 174 0.57 3.89 18.09
CA GLU A 174 1.56 4.51 17.21
C GLU A 174 1.04 4.72 15.78
N VAL A 175 0.18 3.83 15.26
CA VAL A 175 -0.47 4.02 13.96
C VAL A 175 -1.36 5.25 13.92
N ARG A 176 -2.12 5.54 15.00
CA ARG A 176 -2.97 6.74 15.10
C ARG A 176 -2.15 8.01 15.34
N VAL A 177 -1.03 7.89 16.05
CA VAL A 177 -0.09 8.99 16.23
C VAL A 177 0.59 9.33 14.89
N LEU A 178 0.97 8.31 14.11
CA LEU A 178 1.53 8.50 12.78
C LEU A 178 0.59 9.27 11.86
N GLU A 179 -0.71 8.93 11.83
CA GLU A 179 -1.72 9.69 11.04
C GLU A 179 -1.75 11.19 11.41
N GLN A 180 -1.58 11.53 12.69
CA GLN A 180 -1.50 12.94 13.12
C GLN A 180 -0.19 13.61 12.69
N VAL A 181 0.91 12.87 12.71
CA VAL A 181 2.24 13.36 12.31
C VAL A 181 2.27 13.71 10.83
N ILE A 182 1.74 12.85 9.98
CA ILE A 182 1.74 13.03 8.52
C ILE A 182 0.61 13.92 7.99
N GLY A 183 -0.31 14.39 8.86
CA GLY A 183 -1.41 15.27 8.48
C GLY A 183 -2.64 14.56 7.91
N TRP A 184 -2.81 13.26 8.21
CA TRP A 184 -3.98 12.47 7.83
C TRP A 184 -5.09 12.47 8.89
N ALA A 185 -4.78 12.95 10.08
CA ALA A 185 -5.73 13.19 11.17
C ALA A 185 -5.44 14.53 11.83
N PRO A 186 -6.44 15.16 12.49
CA PRO A 186 -6.21 16.37 13.28
C PRO A 186 -5.19 16.13 14.38
N ARG A 187 -4.23 17.04 14.55
CA ARG A 187 -3.24 16.98 15.64
C ARG A 187 -3.91 17.30 16.98
N THR A 188 -4.04 16.30 17.81
CA THR A 188 -4.63 16.40 19.16
C THR A 188 -3.60 16.21 20.27
N ILE A 189 -2.46 15.55 19.96
CA ILE A 189 -1.36 15.32 20.90
C ILE A 189 -0.36 16.48 20.75
N PRO A 190 0.02 17.17 21.85
CA PRO A 190 1.05 18.22 21.83
C PRO A 190 2.44 17.65 21.48
N ASP A 191 3.30 18.52 20.95
CA ASP A 191 4.73 18.26 20.75
C ASP A 191 5.09 17.03 19.90
N LEU A 192 4.16 16.53 19.07
CA LEU A 192 4.45 15.47 18.11
C LEU A 192 5.52 15.91 17.11
N PRO A 193 6.36 14.99 16.63
CA PRO A 193 7.21 15.23 15.47
C PRO A 193 6.41 15.85 14.30
N THR A 194 7.08 16.61 13.44
CA THR A 194 6.41 17.29 12.31
C THR A 194 6.59 16.56 11.00
N THR A 195 7.44 15.53 10.98
CA THR A 195 7.69 14.69 9.80
C THR A 195 7.59 13.22 10.15
N MET A 196 7.24 12.41 9.16
CA MET A 196 7.20 10.96 9.31
C MET A 196 8.58 10.41 9.74
N TYR A 197 9.66 10.90 9.14
CA TYR A 197 11.00 10.40 9.45
C TYR A 197 11.43 10.69 10.88
N ASP A 198 11.12 11.88 11.42
CA ASP A 198 11.38 12.19 12.82
C ASP A 198 10.58 11.29 13.76
N PHE A 199 9.32 11.00 13.41
CA PHE A 199 8.49 10.07 14.18
C PHE A 199 9.08 8.65 14.16
N LEU A 200 9.39 8.10 12.98
CA LEU A 200 9.99 6.79 12.86
C LEU A 200 11.31 6.66 13.60
N ALA A 201 12.16 7.69 13.53
CA ALA A 201 13.43 7.74 14.24
C ALA A 201 13.28 7.83 15.78
N SER A 202 12.10 8.22 16.28
CA SER A 202 11.81 8.32 17.72
C SER A 202 11.29 7.01 18.32
N LEU A 203 10.89 6.04 17.49
CA LEU A 203 10.37 4.77 17.95
C LEU A 203 11.44 3.94 18.67
N GLU A 204 11.02 3.25 19.74
CA GLU A 204 11.89 2.43 20.57
C GLU A 204 11.77 0.96 20.19
N ALA A 205 12.86 0.21 20.35
CA ALA A 205 12.80 -1.25 20.28
C ALA A 205 12.06 -1.81 21.51
N LYS A 206 11.17 -2.81 21.30
CA LYS A 206 10.54 -3.59 22.37
C LYS A 206 11.12 -5.01 22.46
N GLY A 207 11.83 -5.46 21.43
CA GLY A 207 12.41 -6.79 21.34
C GLY A 207 13.61 -6.83 20.39
N PRO A 208 14.23 -8.02 20.24
CA PRO A 208 15.33 -8.19 19.30
C PRO A 208 14.86 -8.08 17.85
N HIS A 209 15.74 -7.60 16.98
CA HIS A 209 15.55 -7.65 15.54
C HIS A 209 15.63 -9.11 15.05
N GLY A 210 14.89 -9.46 13.99
CA GLY A 210 14.77 -10.83 13.48
C GLY A 210 13.91 -11.75 14.37
N GLY A 211 13.15 -11.19 15.31
CA GLY A 211 12.25 -11.91 16.19
C GLY A 211 10.96 -12.44 15.51
N PRO A 212 9.88 -12.67 16.27
CA PRO A 212 8.58 -13.05 15.73
C PRO A 212 8.05 -12.03 14.72
N PHE A 213 7.22 -12.52 13.78
CA PHE A 213 6.43 -11.65 12.92
C PHE A 213 5.45 -10.82 13.78
N GLU A 214 5.37 -9.53 13.52
CA GLU A 214 4.33 -8.66 14.06
C GLU A 214 4.02 -7.59 13.04
N TYR A 215 2.77 -7.55 12.57
CA TYR A 215 2.35 -6.58 11.57
C TYR A 215 2.53 -5.15 12.10
N ARG A 216 3.28 -4.32 11.36
CA ARG A 216 3.55 -2.91 11.72
C ARG A 216 3.66 -2.07 10.46
N SER A 217 2.75 -1.13 10.29
CA SER A 217 2.75 -0.20 9.16
C SER A 217 4.03 0.63 9.09
N GLY A 218 4.50 1.14 10.21
CA GLY A 218 5.74 1.93 10.27
C GLY A 218 6.99 1.24 9.73
N GLU A 219 7.01 -0.10 9.60
CA GLU A 219 8.14 -0.81 8.98
C GLU A 219 8.21 -0.56 7.47
N THR A 220 7.08 -0.42 6.80
CA THR A 220 7.07 -0.08 5.37
C THR A 220 7.42 1.39 5.14
N ASP A 221 7.00 2.30 6.03
CA ASP A 221 7.40 3.69 5.95
C ASP A 221 8.91 3.85 6.19
N MET A 222 9.47 3.12 7.16
CA MET A 222 10.92 3.07 7.37
C MET A 222 11.63 2.45 6.16
N LEU A 223 11.08 1.40 5.55
CA LEU A 223 11.62 0.82 4.31
C LEU A 223 11.65 1.88 3.20
N GLY A 224 10.57 2.64 3.01
CA GLY A 224 10.53 3.73 2.03
C GLY A 224 11.69 4.73 2.22
N TRP A 225 11.91 5.18 3.45
CA TRP A 225 13.06 6.06 3.77
C TRP A 225 14.41 5.42 3.45
N VAL A 226 14.59 4.12 3.76
CA VAL A 226 15.80 3.38 3.42
C VAL A 226 16.01 3.31 1.90
N LEU A 227 14.95 3.05 1.13
CA LEU A 227 15.03 3.01 -0.34
C LEU A 227 15.45 4.36 -0.91
N GLU A 228 14.91 5.46 -0.40
CA GLU A 228 15.31 6.82 -0.79
C GLU A 228 16.76 7.10 -0.45
N ALA A 229 17.21 6.74 0.75
CA ALA A 229 18.59 6.92 1.16
C ALA A 229 19.58 6.08 0.32
N ALA A 230 19.20 4.83 -0.03
CA ALA A 230 20.01 3.94 -0.83
C ALA A 230 20.13 4.39 -2.29
N ALA A 231 19.04 4.88 -2.88
CA ALA A 231 18.98 5.27 -4.28
C ALA A 231 19.30 6.76 -4.51
N GLY A 232 19.22 7.60 -3.48
CA GLY A 232 19.40 9.06 -3.60
C GLY A 232 18.28 9.75 -4.38
N ALA A 233 17.07 9.17 -4.39
CA ALA A 233 15.91 9.67 -5.13
C ALA A 233 14.60 9.47 -4.33
N PRO A 234 13.58 10.33 -4.49
CA PRO A 234 12.29 10.16 -3.86
C PRO A 234 11.61 8.86 -4.29
N LEU A 235 11.00 8.13 -3.34
CA LEU A 235 10.33 6.86 -3.65
C LEU A 235 9.17 6.98 -4.66
N PRO A 236 8.35 8.03 -4.67
CA PRO A 236 7.33 8.19 -5.71
C PRO A 236 7.91 8.23 -7.14
N SER A 237 9.08 8.85 -7.34
CA SER A 237 9.77 8.83 -8.62
C SER A 237 10.29 7.43 -8.96
N MET A 238 10.85 6.73 -7.98
CA MET A 238 11.31 5.34 -8.18
C MET A 238 10.13 4.39 -8.49
N LEU A 239 9.00 4.55 -7.81
CA LEU A 239 7.77 3.81 -8.13
C LEU A 239 7.36 4.04 -9.58
N ALA A 240 7.42 5.28 -10.07
CA ALA A 240 7.11 5.60 -11.46
C ALA A 240 8.07 4.93 -12.43
N ASP A 241 9.38 5.15 -12.25
CA ASP A 241 10.41 4.78 -13.22
C ASP A 241 10.73 3.28 -13.22
N LEU A 242 10.63 2.63 -12.04
CA LEU A 242 11.07 1.25 -11.86
C LEU A 242 9.92 0.24 -11.93
N LEU A 243 8.71 0.65 -11.58
CA LEU A 243 7.56 -0.27 -11.46
C LEU A 243 6.38 0.17 -12.31
N TRP A 244 5.83 1.38 -12.09
CA TRP A 244 4.55 1.81 -12.63
C TRP A 244 4.57 1.95 -14.15
N GLN A 245 5.55 2.68 -14.69
CA GLN A 245 5.69 2.82 -16.14
C GLN A 245 6.14 1.51 -16.82
N PRO A 246 7.16 0.77 -16.33
CA PRO A 246 7.55 -0.49 -16.94
C PRO A 246 6.48 -1.58 -16.92
N MET A 247 5.58 -1.62 -15.93
CA MET A 247 4.46 -2.56 -15.94
C MET A 247 3.37 -2.18 -16.95
N GLY A 248 3.42 -0.97 -17.51
CA GLY A 248 2.47 -0.46 -18.47
C GLY A 248 1.20 0.11 -17.84
N ALA A 249 1.32 0.81 -16.72
CA ALA A 249 0.19 1.47 -16.07
C ALA A 249 -0.52 2.43 -17.03
N GLU A 250 -1.86 2.42 -17.01
CA GLU A 250 -2.71 3.21 -17.91
C GLU A 250 -2.97 4.61 -17.37
N PHE A 251 -3.06 4.74 -16.05
CA PHE A 251 -3.35 6.01 -15.38
C PHE A 251 -2.25 6.39 -14.40
N ASP A 252 -2.07 7.69 -14.21
CA ASP A 252 -1.26 8.19 -13.11
C ASP A 252 -1.83 7.68 -11.79
N ALA A 253 -0.97 7.14 -10.92
CA ALA A 253 -1.26 6.99 -9.51
C ALA A 253 -0.80 8.25 -8.76
N TYR A 254 -1.17 8.34 -7.49
CA TYR A 254 -0.59 9.33 -6.57
C TYR A 254 -0.42 8.71 -5.18
N ILE A 255 0.38 9.36 -4.35
CA ILE A 255 0.57 8.96 -2.96
C ILE A 255 0.39 10.18 -2.06
N GLY A 256 -0.32 9.99 -0.93
CA GLY A 256 -0.37 11.00 0.12
C GLY A 256 1.00 11.26 0.71
N VAL A 257 1.33 12.53 1.01
CA VAL A 257 2.62 12.94 1.54
C VAL A 257 2.48 13.79 2.79
N ASP A 258 3.51 13.78 3.63
CA ASP A 258 3.63 14.66 4.79
C ASP A 258 4.09 16.10 4.40
N SER A 259 4.32 16.94 5.40
CA SER A 259 4.70 18.34 5.22
C SER A 259 6.04 18.59 4.51
N VAL A 260 6.90 17.57 4.40
CA VAL A 260 8.20 17.63 3.72
C VAL A 260 8.24 16.80 2.44
N GLY A 261 7.11 16.20 2.05
CA GLY A 261 6.97 15.43 0.83
C GLY A 261 7.30 13.94 0.98
N ALA A 262 7.53 13.44 2.19
CA ALA A 262 7.68 12.00 2.43
C ALA A 262 6.33 11.30 2.24
N GLY A 263 6.30 10.25 1.41
CA GLY A 263 5.07 9.51 1.13
C GLY A 263 4.63 8.64 2.31
N MET A 264 3.33 8.46 2.49
CA MET A 264 2.78 7.43 3.36
C MET A 264 2.90 6.07 2.66
N TYR A 265 4.06 5.45 2.80
CA TYR A 265 4.44 4.27 2.02
C TYR A 265 3.68 3.02 2.43
N ASP A 266 3.22 2.97 3.67
CA ASP A 266 2.47 1.85 4.22
C ASP A 266 1.02 1.76 3.73
N GLY A 267 0.43 2.89 3.28
CA GLY A 267 -1.01 2.93 2.99
C GLY A 267 -1.50 3.98 2.01
N GLY A 268 -0.65 4.93 1.60
CA GLY A 268 -1.08 6.17 0.96
C GLY A 268 -1.17 6.17 -0.57
N VAL A 269 -0.89 5.07 -1.25
CA VAL A 269 -1.00 5.02 -2.72
C VAL A 269 -2.46 4.94 -3.14
N CYS A 270 -2.82 5.74 -4.15
CA CYS A 270 -4.12 5.72 -4.80
C CYS A 270 -3.92 5.34 -6.28
N ALA A 271 -4.62 4.31 -6.74
CA ALA A 271 -4.48 3.80 -8.09
C ALA A 271 -5.79 3.27 -8.66
N THR A 272 -5.85 3.06 -9.98
CA THR A 272 -7.03 2.50 -10.62
C THR A 272 -7.11 0.98 -10.44
N LEU A 273 -8.31 0.43 -10.49
CA LEU A 273 -8.54 -1.01 -10.43
C LEU A 273 -7.79 -1.76 -11.55
N ARG A 274 -7.79 -1.21 -12.78
CA ARG A 274 -7.09 -1.82 -13.92
C ARG A 274 -5.57 -1.84 -13.74
N ASP A 275 -5.00 -0.81 -13.11
CA ASP A 275 -3.57 -0.80 -12.85
C ASP A 275 -3.18 -1.74 -11.71
N LEU A 276 -4.09 -2.01 -10.75
CA LEU A 276 -3.91 -3.11 -9.81
C LEU A 276 -3.96 -4.48 -10.50
N VAL A 277 -4.80 -4.66 -11.52
CA VAL A 277 -4.78 -5.89 -12.34
C VAL A 277 -3.41 -6.05 -13.02
N ARG A 278 -2.84 -4.96 -13.62
CA ARG A 278 -1.50 -4.99 -14.23
C ARG A 278 -0.42 -5.36 -13.22
N PHE A 279 -0.49 -4.80 -12.02
CA PHE A 279 0.40 -5.17 -10.92
C PHE A 279 0.23 -6.65 -10.53
N GLY A 280 -1.01 -7.13 -10.39
CA GLY A 280 -1.30 -8.55 -10.14
C GLY A 280 -0.75 -9.48 -11.23
N VAL A 281 -0.78 -9.06 -12.50
CA VAL A 281 -0.20 -9.82 -13.63
C VAL A 281 1.31 -9.99 -13.46
N LEU A 282 2.04 -8.98 -12.97
CA LEU A 282 3.47 -9.12 -12.67
C LEU A 282 3.73 -10.27 -11.70
N LEU A 283 2.95 -10.35 -10.63
CA LEU A 283 3.11 -11.40 -9.60
C LEU A 283 2.74 -12.79 -10.15
N LEU A 284 1.69 -12.87 -10.97
CA LEU A 284 1.24 -14.13 -11.60
C LEU A 284 2.19 -14.64 -12.69
N GLN A 285 3.01 -13.77 -13.27
CA GLN A 285 3.93 -14.07 -14.38
C GLN A 285 5.41 -13.92 -13.97
N ASP A 286 5.75 -14.22 -12.73
CA ASP A 286 7.11 -14.19 -12.21
C ASP A 286 7.86 -12.87 -12.53
N GLY A 287 7.14 -11.76 -12.45
CA GLY A 287 7.67 -10.41 -12.67
C GLY A 287 7.61 -9.91 -14.11
N VAL A 288 7.01 -10.67 -15.04
CA VAL A 288 6.82 -10.25 -16.44
C VAL A 288 5.53 -9.46 -16.58
N SER A 289 5.62 -8.27 -17.17
CA SER A 289 4.46 -7.40 -17.43
C SER A 289 3.57 -7.95 -18.56
N ALA A 290 2.37 -7.40 -18.69
CA ALA A 290 1.48 -7.71 -19.82
C ALA A 290 2.06 -7.34 -21.19
N HIS A 291 3.13 -6.52 -21.24
CA HIS A 291 3.93 -6.26 -22.44
C HIS A 291 5.02 -7.30 -22.70
N GLY A 292 5.21 -8.29 -21.82
CA GLY A 292 6.31 -9.27 -21.91
C GLY A 292 7.67 -8.75 -21.45
N VAL A 293 7.72 -7.65 -20.69
CA VAL A 293 8.95 -7.07 -20.14
C VAL A 293 9.15 -7.59 -18.72
N GLN A 294 10.37 -8.08 -18.41
CA GLN A 294 10.76 -8.43 -17.03
C GLN A 294 10.91 -7.14 -16.23
N VAL A 295 10.01 -6.89 -15.32
CA VAL A 295 9.98 -5.70 -14.43
C VAL A 295 10.48 -6.06 -13.03
N LEU A 296 9.98 -7.16 -12.45
CA LEU A 296 10.41 -7.67 -11.16
C LEU A 296 11.36 -8.86 -11.34
N PRO A 297 12.39 -9.02 -10.49
CA PRO A 297 13.19 -10.23 -10.50
C PRO A 297 12.32 -11.46 -10.15
N ALA A 298 12.38 -12.52 -10.95
CA ALA A 298 11.62 -13.73 -10.70
C ALA A 298 11.96 -14.37 -9.34
N SER A 299 13.23 -14.27 -8.92
CA SER A 299 13.69 -14.72 -7.60
C SER A 299 13.04 -13.97 -6.46
N TRP A 300 12.80 -12.66 -6.63
CA TRP A 300 12.13 -11.84 -5.62
C TRP A 300 10.64 -12.17 -5.51
N VAL A 301 9.98 -12.39 -6.64
CA VAL A 301 8.59 -12.85 -6.65
C VAL A 301 8.48 -14.22 -5.97
N ALA A 302 9.41 -15.15 -6.26
CA ALA A 302 9.45 -16.46 -5.61
C ALA A 302 9.69 -16.35 -4.09
N ASP A 303 10.63 -15.50 -3.64
CA ASP A 303 10.87 -15.25 -2.21
C ASP A 303 9.62 -14.67 -1.53
N THR A 304 8.91 -13.75 -2.19
CA THR A 304 7.66 -13.18 -1.67
C THR A 304 6.56 -14.25 -1.48
N TRP A 305 6.46 -15.23 -2.37
CA TRP A 305 5.48 -16.30 -2.27
C TRP A 305 5.84 -17.37 -1.23
N HIS A 306 7.12 -17.67 -1.05
CA HIS A 306 7.58 -18.79 -0.24
C HIS A 306 8.05 -18.34 1.15
N GLY A 307 8.45 -17.08 1.32
CA GLY A 307 9.11 -16.58 2.51
C GLY A 307 10.53 -17.10 2.70
N GLY A 308 11.21 -16.63 3.74
CA GLY A 308 12.52 -17.12 4.17
C GLY A 308 12.44 -18.50 4.88
N PRO A 309 13.58 -19.12 5.14
CA PRO A 309 13.64 -20.48 5.71
C PRO A 309 13.01 -20.60 7.10
N ASP A 310 12.93 -19.51 7.84
CA ASP A 310 12.36 -19.43 9.20
C ASP A 310 11.02 -18.66 9.28
N SER A 311 10.47 -18.25 8.13
CA SER A 311 9.25 -17.43 8.06
C SER A 311 8.05 -18.12 8.73
N ALA A 312 7.90 -19.44 8.54
CA ALA A 312 6.82 -20.20 9.15
C ALA A 312 6.92 -20.24 10.69
N GLU A 313 8.15 -20.37 11.23
CA GLU A 313 8.40 -20.33 12.67
C GLU A 313 8.15 -18.93 13.25
N ALA A 314 8.64 -17.90 12.58
CA ALA A 314 8.44 -16.51 12.97
C ALA A 314 6.95 -16.13 12.99
N PHE A 315 6.19 -16.61 12.00
CA PHE A 315 4.75 -16.38 11.92
C PHE A 315 3.99 -17.15 13.00
N ALA A 316 4.38 -18.40 13.29
CA ALA A 316 3.78 -19.20 14.37
C ALA A 316 4.05 -18.62 15.76
N ALA A 317 5.14 -17.87 15.94
CA ALA A 317 5.50 -17.18 17.18
C ALA A 317 4.89 -15.77 17.29
N SER A 318 4.07 -15.35 16.31
CA SER A 318 3.41 -14.03 16.32
C SER A 318 2.56 -13.85 17.57
N PRO A 319 2.59 -12.68 18.22
CA PRO A 319 1.67 -12.39 19.33
C PRO A 319 0.22 -12.43 18.82
N SER A 320 -0.66 -13.07 19.61
CA SER A 320 -2.09 -13.20 19.33
C SER A 320 -2.82 -11.90 19.62
#